data_b4c5b9f9772a4d6a9c894405991498ea
#
_entry.id   b4c5b9f9772a4d6a9c894405991498ea
#
_cell.length_a   1.000
_cell.length_b   1.000
_cell.length_c   1.000
_cell.angle_alpha   90.00
_cell.angle_beta   90.00
_cell.angle_gamma   90.00
#
_symmetry.space_group_name_H-M   'P 1'
#
loop_
_entity.id
_entity.type
_entity.pdbx_description
1 polymer ?
#
loop_
_entity_poly.entity_id
_entity_poly.type
_entity_poly.pdbx_seq_one_letter_code
_entity_poly.pdbx_strand_id
1 'polypeptide(L)'
;MTNGLAVFPVAAVLLLLSLGGSAFAHHGFVSWFDMSKSTTVKGTVTSFDWTNPHAYIYFDVKDEKGNVEKWSAELGALGMLARAGWSRNTLKLGDEITATGNRAKDGKPIMHLDKIILANGQELASAL
;
A
#
# COMPACT_ATOMS: atom_id res chain seq x y z
N MET A 1 -22.67 -57.14 34.21
CA MET A 1 -23.13 -56.28 33.07
C MET A 1 -22.74 -54.84 33.42
N THR A 2 -21.65 -54.39 32.95
CA THR A 2 -21.17 -53.02 33.13
C THR A 2 -21.07 -52.37 31.77
N ASN A 3 -22.01 -51.45 31.45
CA ASN A 3 -22.00 -50.66 30.25
C ASN A 3 -20.94 -49.58 30.38
N GLY A 4 -19.77 -49.76 29.78
CA GLY A 4 -18.76 -48.71 29.63
C GLY A 4 -19.14 -47.78 28.49
N LEU A 5 -19.60 -46.57 28.80
CA LEU A 5 -19.71 -45.51 27.84
C LEU A 5 -18.27 -45.06 27.45
N ALA A 6 -17.92 -45.25 26.19
CA ALA A 6 -16.71 -44.70 25.62
C ALA A 6 -16.91 -43.20 25.40
N VAL A 7 -16.28 -42.40 26.24
CA VAL A 7 -16.18 -40.95 26.07
C VAL A 7 -15.05 -40.70 25.07
N PHE A 8 -15.39 -40.43 23.83
CA PHE A 8 -14.42 -39.96 22.84
C PHE A 8 -14.06 -38.50 23.15
N PRO A 9 -12.77 -38.13 23.15
CA PRO A 9 -12.39 -36.76 23.44
C PRO A 9 -12.71 -35.86 22.23
N VAL A 10 -13.72 -35.04 22.40
CA VAL A 10 -14.10 -33.97 21.43
C VAL A 10 -13.04 -32.84 21.41
N ALA A 11 -12.03 -32.93 22.25
CA ALA A 11 -10.98 -31.90 22.40
C ALA A 11 -9.96 -31.85 21.25
N ALA A 12 -9.87 -32.87 20.38
CA ALA A 12 -8.85 -32.90 19.33
C ALA A 12 -9.25 -32.20 18.02
N VAL A 13 -10.52 -31.82 17.83
CA VAL A 13 -11.02 -31.21 16.59
C VAL A 13 -10.93 -29.67 16.64
N LEU A 14 -10.88 -29.06 17.81
CA LEU A 14 -10.83 -27.60 17.97
C LEU A 14 -9.45 -26.96 17.83
N LEU A 15 -8.37 -27.77 17.81
CA LEU A 15 -7.00 -27.27 17.72
C LEU A 15 -6.47 -27.13 16.29
N LEU A 16 -7.19 -27.61 15.29
CA LEU A 16 -6.77 -27.56 13.87
C LEU A 16 -7.34 -26.36 13.09
N LEU A 17 -8.19 -25.54 13.69
CA LEU A 17 -8.82 -24.39 13.04
C LEU A 17 -8.10 -23.06 13.27
N SER A 18 -7.03 -23.02 14.06
CA SER A 18 -6.33 -21.78 14.41
C SER A 18 -5.04 -21.51 13.62
N LEU A 19 -4.66 -22.34 12.64
CA LEU A 19 -3.43 -22.20 11.87
C LEU A 19 -3.62 -21.68 10.44
N GLY A 20 -4.84 -21.22 10.08
CA GLY A 20 -5.18 -20.84 8.71
C GLY A 20 -5.23 -19.33 8.41
N GLY A 21 -4.89 -18.44 9.36
CA GLY A 21 -5.24 -17.02 9.25
C GLY A 21 -4.23 -16.06 8.62
N SER A 22 -2.96 -16.45 8.40
CA SER A 22 -1.91 -15.48 8.06
C SER A 22 -1.39 -15.53 6.62
N ALA A 23 -1.77 -16.55 5.84
CA ALA A 23 -1.20 -16.74 4.50
C ALA A 23 -1.90 -15.93 3.39
N PHE A 24 -3.13 -15.48 3.62
CA PHE A 24 -3.90 -14.80 2.57
C PHE A 24 -3.64 -13.30 2.43
N ALA A 25 -3.08 -12.64 3.45
CA ALA A 25 -2.87 -11.18 3.42
C ALA A 25 -1.70 -10.76 2.51
N HIS A 26 -0.66 -11.58 2.35
CA HIS A 26 0.51 -11.25 1.53
C HIS A 26 0.34 -11.53 0.04
N HIS A 27 -0.58 -12.41 -0.35
CA HIS A 27 -0.84 -12.72 -1.76
C HIS A 27 -1.65 -11.64 -2.50
N GLY A 28 -2.39 -10.77 -1.79
CA GLY A 28 -3.23 -9.74 -2.38
C GLY A 28 -2.44 -8.66 -3.14
N PHE A 29 -1.31 -8.18 -2.60
CA PHE A 29 -0.51 -7.10 -3.18
C PHE A 29 0.17 -7.49 -4.49
N VAL A 30 0.82 -8.65 -4.51
CA VAL A 30 1.53 -9.17 -5.70
C VAL A 30 0.59 -9.40 -6.86
N SER A 31 -0.73 -9.58 -6.62
CA SER A 31 -1.72 -9.82 -7.67
C SER A 31 -2.10 -8.54 -8.43
N TRP A 32 -2.08 -7.38 -7.79
CA TRP A 32 -2.57 -6.11 -8.36
C TRP A 32 -1.50 -5.26 -9.03
N PHE A 33 -0.26 -5.30 -8.53
CA PHE A 33 0.84 -4.48 -9.00
C PHE A 33 1.91 -5.28 -9.74
N ASP A 34 2.54 -4.68 -10.74
CA ASP A 34 3.67 -5.28 -11.45
C ASP A 34 4.96 -5.07 -10.66
N MET A 35 5.23 -5.96 -9.72
CA MET A 35 6.41 -5.88 -8.85
C MET A 35 7.73 -6.11 -9.60
N SER A 36 7.69 -6.53 -10.87
CA SER A 36 8.89 -6.71 -11.69
C SER A 36 9.37 -5.42 -12.36
N LYS A 37 8.51 -4.38 -12.38
CA LYS A 37 8.80 -3.11 -13.06
C LYS A 37 8.61 -1.93 -12.15
N SER A 38 9.67 -1.15 -12.01
CA SER A 38 9.58 0.17 -11.36
C SER A 38 9.16 1.23 -12.37
N THR A 39 8.23 2.07 -11.97
CA THR A 39 7.72 3.20 -12.75
C THR A 39 8.04 4.48 -11.99
N THR A 40 8.57 5.49 -12.69
CA THR A 40 8.81 6.81 -12.12
C THR A 40 8.00 7.84 -12.90
N VAL A 41 7.20 8.63 -12.19
CA VAL A 41 6.39 9.70 -12.77
C VAL A 41 6.55 10.98 -11.98
N LYS A 42 6.52 12.11 -12.69
CA LYS A 42 6.53 13.44 -12.09
C LYS A 42 5.13 14.03 -12.16
N GLY A 43 4.64 14.55 -11.05
CA GLY A 43 3.29 15.10 -10.99
C GLY A 43 3.11 16.18 -9.94
N THR A 44 1.89 16.74 -9.94
CA THR A 44 1.46 17.80 -9.03
C THR A 44 0.42 17.26 -8.06
N VAL A 45 0.65 17.39 -6.77
CA VAL A 45 -0.25 16.87 -5.72
C VAL A 45 -1.60 17.58 -5.77
N THR A 46 -2.67 16.79 -5.82
CA THR A 46 -4.05 17.27 -5.75
C THR A 46 -4.72 16.95 -4.43
N SER A 47 -4.28 15.90 -3.71
CA SER A 47 -4.74 15.55 -2.37
C SER A 47 -3.72 14.67 -1.66
N PHE A 48 -3.67 14.76 -0.33
CA PHE A 48 -2.89 13.87 0.51
C PHE A 48 -3.75 13.37 1.66
N ASP A 49 -4.16 12.11 1.59
CA ASP A 49 -5.01 11.48 2.58
C ASP A 49 -4.15 10.84 3.67
N TRP A 50 -4.01 11.54 4.79
CA TRP A 50 -3.26 11.10 5.97
C TRP A 50 -4.17 10.28 6.87
N THR A 51 -4.35 8.98 6.56
CA THR A 51 -5.30 8.08 7.22
C THR A 51 -4.75 6.65 7.35
N ASN A 52 -5.24 5.88 8.33
CA ASN A 52 -4.98 4.45 8.47
C ASN A 52 -6.10 3.64 7.77
N PRO A 53 -5.83 2.41 7.32
CA PRO A 53 -4.60 1.64 7.47
C PRO A 53 -3.48 2.05 6.51
N HIS A 54 -3.78 2.80 5.46
CA HIS A 54 -2.83 3.28 4.46
C HIS A 54 -3.09 4.74 4.13
N ALA A 55 -2.03 5.54 4.00
CA ALA A 55 -2.12 6.87 3.44
C ALA A 55 -2.11 6.81 1.91
N TYR A 56 -2.65 7.85 1.25
CA TYR A 56 -2.71 7.96 -0.20
C TYR A 56 -2.31 9.35 -0.67
N ILE A 57 -1.54 9.39 -1.76
CA ILE A 57 -1.25 10.62 -2.49
C ILE A 57 -2.02 10.57 -3.80
N TYR A 58 -2.76 11.64 -4.10
CA TYR A 58 -3.39 11.84 -5.40
C TYR A 58 -2.65 12.97 -6.12
N PHE A 59 -2.33 12.78 -7.39
CA PHE A 59 -1.55 13.75 -8.15
C PHE A 59 -1.84 13.66 -9.65
N ASP A 60 -1.69 14.77 -10.33
CA ASP A 60 -1.86 14.89 -11.76
C ASP A 60 -0.52 14.76 -12.47
N VAL A 61 -0.45 13.91 -13.49
CA VAL A 61 0.71 13.74 -14.37
C VAL A 61 0.34 14.23 -15.76
N LYS A 62 1.12 15.18 -16.28
CA LYS A 62 0.96 15.67 -17.65
C LYS A 62 1.87 14.92 -18.60
N ASP A 63 1.33 14.49 -19.74
CA ASP A 63 2.13 13.98 -20.84
C ASP A 63 2.74 15.13 -21.68
N GLU A 64 3.54 14.79 -22.67
CA GLU A 64 4.20 15.76 -23.57
C GLU A 64 3.20 16.60 -24.38
N LYS A 65 1.97 16.11 -24.56
CA LYS A 65 0.88 16.79 -25.26
C LYS A 65 0.02 17.66 -24.36
N GLY A 66 0.31 17.66 -23.03
CA GLY A 66 -0.47 18.39 -22.04
C GLY A 66 -1.71 17.67 -21.54
N ASN A 67 -1.94 16.40 -21.93
CA ASN A 67 -3.00 15.57 -21.38
C ASN A 67 -2.68 15.23 -19.94
N VAL A 68 -3.71 15.25 -19.07
CA VAL A 68 -3.57 14.98 -17.63
C VAL A 68 -4.08 13.58 -17.33
N GLU A 69 -3.24 12.76 -16.70
CA GLU A 69 -3.60 11.47 -16.11
C GLU A 69 -3.63 11.62 -14.59
N LYS A 70 -4.76 11.20 -13.98
CA LYS A 70 -4.94 11.28 -12.52
C LYS A 70 -4.40 10.02 -11.87
N TRP A 71 -3.34 10.19 -11.09
CA TRP A 71 -2.67 9.10 -10.38
C TRP A 71 -3.06 9.05 -8.92
N SER A 72 -2.98 7.84 -8.37
CA SER A 72 -2.98 7.61 -6.92
C SER A 72 -1.81 6.72 -6.53
N ALA A 73 -1.20 7.01 -5.40
CA ALA A 73 -0.12 6.22 -4.83
C ALA A 73 -0.47 5.81 -3.40
N GLU A 74 -0.36 4.53 -3.11
CA GLU A 74 -0.56 3.96 -1.79
C GLU A 74 0.74 3.98 -0.99
N LEU A 75 0.64 4.36 0.28
CA LEU A 75 1.72 4.41 1.26
C LEU A 75 1.40 3.49 2.44
N GLY A 76 2.35 3.36 3.36
CA GLY A 76 2.18 2.59 4.59
C GLY A 76 1.26 3.23 5.61
N ALA A 77 1.18 2.60 6.78
CA ALA A 77 0.42 3.09 7.92
C ALA A 77 1.07 4.35 8.54
N LEU A 78 0.26 5.20 9.16
CA LEU A 78 0.70 6.49 9.70
C LEU A 78 1.86 6.39 10.69
N GLY A 79 1.86 5.37 11.57
CA GLY A 79 2.95 5.17 12.53
C GLY A 79 4.28 4.84 11.86
N MET A 80 4.27 4.07 10.78
CA MET A 80 5.46 3.73 9.99
C MET A 80 5.94 4.94 9.20
N LEU A 81 5.03 5.68 8.59
CA LEU A 81 5.32 6.90 7.84
C LEU A 81 5.95 7.98 8.75
N ALA A 82 5.41 8.17 9.96
CA ALA A 82 5.98 9.13 10.92
C ALA A 82 7.44 8.80 11.26
N ARG A 83 7.79 7.52 11.43
CA ARG A 83 9.17 7.06 11.64
C ARG A 83 10.06 7.29 10.42
N ALA A 84 9.49 7.26 9.22
CA ALA A 84 10.18 7.53 7.96
C ALA A 84 10.27 9.03 7.63
N GLY A 85 9.85 9.92 8.53
CA GLY A 85 9.96 11.36 8.37
C GLY A 85 8.74 12.07 7.80
N TRP A 86 7.61 11.37 7.63
CA TRP A 86 6.37 11.94 7.15
C TRP A 86 5.54 12.57 8.27
N SER A 87 4.74 13.53 7.89
CA SER A 87 3.66 14.09 8.71
C SER A 87 2.46 14.44 7.83
N ARG A 88 1.34 14.78 8.44
CA ARG A 88 0.17 15.30 7.73
C ARG A 88 0.50 16.51 6.84
N ASN A 89 1.53 17.28 7.19
CA ASN A 89 1.93 18.49 6.49
C ASN A 89 3.08 18.27 5.49
N THR A 90 3.51 17.03 5.26
CA THR A 90 4.60 16.72 4.33
C THR A 90 4.27 17.15 2.91
N LEU A 91 3.04 16.94 2.48
CA LEU A 91 2.55 17.33 1.16
C LEU A 91 1.38 18.29 1.26
N LYS A 92 1.32 19.22 0.33
CA LYS A 92 0.25 20.20 0.15
C LYS A 92 -0.23 20.19 -1.29
N LEU A 93 -1.47 20.61 -1.48
CA LEU A 93 -2.04 20.85 -2.81
C LEU A 93 -1.08 21.75 -3.63
N GLY A 94 -0.76 21.32 -4.84
CA GLY A 94 0.12 22.04 -5.74
C GLY A 94 1.60 21.68 -5.64
N ASP A 95 2.01 20.87 -4.65
CA ASP A 95 3.40 20.43 -4.55
C ASP A 95 3.79 19.56 -5.74
N GLU A 96 4.99 19.80 -6.29
CA GLU A 96 5.57 18.92 -7.30
C GLU A 96 6.31 17.77 -6.62
N ILE A 97 6.06 16.55 -7.10
CA ILE A 97 6.71 15.34 -6.62
C ILE A 97 7.20 14.49 -7.79
N THR A 98 8.26 13.73 -7.54
CA THR A 98 8.64 12.59 -8.38
C THR A 98 8.36 11.31 -7.60
N ALA A 99 7.38 10.54 -8.04
CA ALA A 99 6.95 9.30 -7.42
C ALA A 99 7.53 8.11 -8.14
N THR A 100 8.11 7.17 -7.39
CA THR A 100 8.64 5.90 -7.91
C THR A 100 7.96 4.74 -7.18
N GLY A 101 7.53 3.75 -7.94
CA GLY A 101 6.88 2.56 -7.40
C GLY A 101 6.40 1.61 -8.50
N ASN A 102 5.55 0.68 -8.16
CA ASN A 102 5.03 -0.34 -9.05
C ASN A 102 3.61 0.01 -9.51
N ARG A 103 3.42 0.09 -10.82
CA ARG A 103 2.12 0.40 -11.41
C ARG A 103 1.19 -0.83 -11.36
N ALA A 104 -0.12 -0.60 -11.34
CA ALA A 104 -1.12 -1.64 -11.47
C ALA A 104 -0.94 -2.42 -12.79
N LYS A 105 -1.09 -3.76 -12.72
CA LYS A 105 -0.92 -4.67 -13.88
C LYS A 105 -1.89 -4.41 -15.02
N ASP A 106 -3.08 -3.91 -14.71
CA ASP A 106 -4.09 -3.56 -15.71
C ASP A 106 -3.82 -2.22 -16.42
N GLY A 107 -2.70 -1.57 -16.08
CA GLY A 107 -2.28 -0.31 -16.67
C GLY A 107 -2.94 0.93 -16.10
N LYS A 108 -3.81 0.81 -15.11
CA LYS A 108 -4.39 1.97 -14.42
C LYS A 108 -3.31 2.83 -13.77
N PRO A 109 -3.54 4.14 -13.61
CA PRO A 109 -2.62 5.07 -12.97
C PRO A 109 -2.71 4.96 -11.45
N ILE A 110 -2.46 3.77 -10.94
CA ILE A 110 -2.42 3.43 -9.52
C ILE A 110 -1.04 2.84 -9.23
N MET A 111 -0.42 3.30 -8.15
CA MET A 111 0.94 2.92 -7.79
C MET A 111 1.01 2.39 -6.36
N HIS A 112 1.70 1.26 -6.19
CA HIS A 112 2.28 0.85 -4.92
C HIS A 112 3.59 1.63 -4.77
N LEU A 113 3.60 2.64 -3.91
CA LEU A 113 4.70 3.59 -3.83
C LEU A 113 5.93 2.96 -3.16
N ASP A 114 7.11 3.18 -3.70
CA ASP A 114 8.38 2.93 -3.01
C ASP A 114 8.87 4.19 -2.31
N LYS A 115 8.94 5.29 -3.06
CA LYS A 115 9.47 6.57 -2.56
C LYS A 115 8.99 7.75 -3.37
N ILE A 116 9.09 8.92 -2.76
CA ILE A 116 8.96 10.19 -3.48
C ILE A 116 10.21 11.05 -3.31
N ILE A 117 10.41 11.94 -4.26
CA ILE A 117 11.34 13.06 -4.16
C ILE A 117 10.52 14.34 -4.19
N LEU A 118 10.68 15.18 -3.17
CA LEU A 118 10.03 16.48 -3.04
C LEU A 118 10.72 17.51 -3.95
N ALA A 119 10.08 18.66 -4.17
CA ALA A 119 10.65 19.76 -4.97
C ALA A 119 11.99 20.28 -4.44
N ASN A 120 12.23 20.19 -3.11
CA ASN A 120 13.50 20.55 -2.48
C ASN A 120 14.59 19.46 -2.59
N GLY A 121 14.32 18.34 -3.24
CA GLY A 121 15.24 17.21 -3.40
C GLY A 121 15.21 16.19 -2.26
N GLN A 122 14.44 16.41 -1.20
CA GLN A 122 14.30 15.44 -0.12
C GLN A 122 13.62 14.16 -0.61
N GLU A 123 14.22 13.03 -0.30
CA GLU A 123 13.65 11.70 -0.60
C GLU A 123 12.97 11.12 0.65
N LEU A 124 11.78 10.58 0.47
CA LEU A 124 10.99 9.93 1.52
C LEU A 124 10.51 8.56 1.05
N ALA A 125 10.77 7.52 1.86
CA ALA A 125 10.30 6.16 1.62
C ALA A 125 8.83 6.02 1.99
N SER A 126 8.10 5.15 1.26
CA SER A 126 6.66 4.93 1.44
C SER A 126 6.27 4.18 2.71
N ALA A 127 7.22 3.49 3.35
CA ALA A 127 6.99 2.63 4.51
C ALA A 127 5.94 1.51 4.29
N LEU A 128 5.85 0.97 3.06
CA LEU A 128 5.07 -0.23 2.70
C LEU A 128 5.87 -1.50 2.90
#